data_06d970c8d0b6e7564e00f1b88caeb141
#
_entry.id   06d970c8d0b6e7564e00f1b88caeb141
#
_cell.length_a   1.000
_cell.length_b   1.000
_cell.length_c   1.000
_cell.angle_alpha   90.00
_cell.angle_beta   90.00
_cell.angle_gamma   90.00
#
_symmetry.space_group_name_H-M   'P 1'
#
loop_
_entity.id
_entity.type
_entity.pdbx_description
1 polymer ?
#
loop_
_entity_poly.entity_id
_entity_poly.type
_entity_poly.pdbx_seq_one_letter_code
_entity_poly.pdbx_strand_id
1 'polypeptide(L)'
;MHLLMDHGTQTQQKLSLTGSVAVGTGVMIGAGIFALVGQVAELAGGWVPWAFLAGAVVVAFSSYSYIRYSATNPSSGGIAMLLEAAYGPGVLAGSFSLFMYVSMILAESLLGRTFASYLLRPFGLQGSDVWVAVLAVVAIVAAALVNLAGNRWVERSATVTAALKIVGIAVLAIAGILAAGVSSLGRLFTAADRTPPETGWAGFLAGTTLCILAYKGFTTITNQGADLQQPERNIGRSIMISIALCTVLYLLITVAVTGSLTVPQIVQARDYALAEAAEPMFGAWGVTLTVVIAVVATLSGLIASLFSVSKLYDMLRDMGQAPELPGKHDHQSLYITAGLAIVMAAFFDLSQIASLGAILYLAMDIAIHLGILRHLKDDVGAKPWIPWVAIALDVTVLVPFVLLKSQSDPFTLVITAVVALVIVVAQWFTVRHRSDEDARQGEHEQH
;
A
#
# COMPACT_ATOMS: atom_id res chain seq x y z
N MET A 1 -41.36 -11.59 -36.87
CA MET A 1 -40.60 -12.64 -36.20
C MET A 1 -39.38 -11.94 -35.57
N HIS A 2 -39.61 -11.39 -34.37
CA HIS A 2 -38.62 -10.64 -33.59
C HIS A 2 -37.78 -11.62 -32.79
N LEU A 3 -36.52 -11.78 -33.16
CA LEU A 3 -35.53 -12.44 -32.34
C LEU A 3 -35.07 -11.41 -31.29
N LEU A 4 -35.61 -11.53 -30.07
CA LEU A 4 -35.09 -10.87 -28.89
C LEU A 4 -33.71 -11.50 -28.58
N MET A 5 -32.67 -10.75 -28.85
CA MET A 5 -31.34 -11.05 -28.28
C MET A 5 -31.40 -10.82 -26.76
N ASP A 6 -31.49 -11.92 -26.06
CA ASP A 6 -31.32 -11.97 -24.60
C ASP A 6 -29.84 -11.65 -24.27
N HIS A 7 -29.57 -10.40 -23.99
CA HIS A 7 -28.32 -10.03 -23.34
C HIS A 7 -28.41 -10.53 -21.90
N GLY A 8 -27.99 -11.78 -21.71
CA GLY A 8 -27.81 -12.37 -20.40
C GLY A 8 -26.94 -11.41 -19.53
N THR A 9 -27.60 -10.64 -18.70
CA THR A 9 -26.99 -9.96 -17.57
C THR A 9 -26.33 -11.04 -16.71
N GLN A 10 -25.03 -11.26 -16.90
CA GLN A 10 -24.23 -11.99 -15.93
C GLN A 10 -24.36 -11.20 -14.63
N THR A 11 -25.16 -11.69 -13.71
CA THR A 11 -25.22 -11.22 -12.33
C THR A 11 -23.81 -11.40 -11.77
N GLN A 12 -23.04 -10.32 -11.77
CA GLN A 12 -21.70 -10.28 -11.15
C GLN A 12 -21.89 -10.69 -9.69
N GLN A 13 -21.32 -11.82 -9.32
CA GLN A 13 -21.48 -12.40 -8.00
C GLN A 13 -20.79 -11.46 -7.01
N LYS A 14 -21.59 -10.78 -6.17
CA LYS A 14 -21.08 -9.82 -5.20
C LYS A 14 -20.11 -10.48 -4.24
N LEU A 15 -19.02 -9.77 -3.93
CA LEU A 15 -17.94 -10.22 -3.05
C LEU A 15 -18.44 -10.42 -1.61
N SER A 16 -18.19 -11.57 -1.04
CA SER A 16 -18.52 -11.86 0.36
C SER A 16 -17.61 -11.15 1.33
N LEU A 17 -17.99 -11.07 2.62
CA LEU A 17 -17.12 -10.55 3.69
C LEU A 17 -15.75 -11.24 3.72
N THR A 18 -15.73 -12.58 3.64
CA THR A 18 -14.48 -13.36 3.63
C THR A 18 -13.65 -13.10 2.37
N GLY A 19 -14.28 -12.94 1.21
CA GLY A 19 -13.61 -12.57 -0.03
C GLY A 19 -12.96 -11.19 0.08
N SER A 20 -13.67 -10.21 0.63
CA SER A 20 -13.15 -8.86 0.84
C SER A 20 -11.96 -8.83 1.83
N VAL A 21 -12.07 -9.58 2.95
CA VAL A 21 -10.94 -9.73 3.89
C VAL A 21 -9.75 -10.38 3.21
N ALA A 22 -9.96 -11.42 2.38
CA ALA A 22 -8.88 -12.09 1.65
C ALA A 22 -8.16 -11.14 0.68
N VAL A 23 -8.91 -10.27 -0.03
CA VAL A 23 -8.33 -9.27 -0.93
C VAL A 23 -7.52 -8.24 -0.13
N GLY A 24 -8.10 -7.63 0.91
CA GLY A 24 -7.41 -6.64 1.74
C GLY A 24 -6.15 -7.19 2.40
N THR A 25 -6.23 -8.35 3.06
CA THR A 25 -5.07 -9.01 3.67
C THR A 25 -4.04 -9.45 2.64
N GLY A 26 -4.49 -9.93 1.47
CA GLY A 26 -3.60 -10.34 0.38
C GLY A 26 -2.72 -9.19 -0.14
N VAL A 27 -3.26 -7.97 -0.22
CA VAL A 27 -2.51 -6.77 -0.60
C VAL A 27 -1.59 -6.32 0.53
N MET A 28 -2.08 -6.25 1.78
CA MET A 28 -1.26 -5.88 2.94
C MET A 28 -0.03 -6.80 3.09
N ILE A 29 -0.23 -8.12 3.05
CA ILE A 29 0.84 -9.10 3.23
C ILE A 29 1.84 -9.03 2.06
N GLY A 30 1.39 -8.78 0.83
CA GLY A 30 2.26 -8.71 -0.34
C GLY A 30 3.31 -7.60 -0.24
N ALA A 31 2.87 -6.38 0.05
CA ALA A 31 3.72 -5.20 0.07
C ALA A 31 4.37 -4.93 1.44
N GLY A 32 3.71 -5.32 2.53
CA GLY A 32 4.06 -4.84 3.86
C GLY A 32 5.24 -5.55 4.49
N ILE A 33 5.03 -6.82 4.88
CA ILE A 33 5.97 -7.49 5.79
C ILE A 33 7.29 -7.87 5.14
N PHE A 34 7.27 -8.32 3.87
CA PHE A 34 8.49 -8.72 3.18
C PHE A 34 9.39 -7.53 2.83
N ALA A 35 8.80 -6.39 2.48
CA ALA A 35 9.54 -5.21 2.07
C ALA A 35 10.04 -4.36 3.24
N LEU A 36 9.31 -4.30 4.35
CA LEU A 36 9.47 -3.22 5.31
C LEU A 36 10.13 -3.61 6.64
N VAL A 37 10.19 -4.90 7.00
CA VAL A 37 10.77 -5.30 8.31
C VAL A 37 12.20 -4.79 8.49
N GLY A 38 13.06 -4.97 7.49
CA GLY A 38 14.44 -4.49 7.57
C GLY A 38 14.55 -2.97 7.52
N GLN A 39 13.72 -2.31 6.71
CA GLN A 39 13.66 -0.84 6.62
C GLN A 39 13.18 -0.22 7.96
N VAL A 40 12.21 -0.86 8.60
CA VAL A 40 11.74 -0.45 9.94
C VAL A 40 12.82 -0.68 10.99
N ALA A 41 13.58 -1.79 10.91
CA ALA A 41 14.67 -2.07 11.83
C ALA A 41 15.80 -1.05 11.75
N GLU A 42 16.08 -0.51 10.58
CA GLU A 42 17.06 0.58 10.37
C GLU A 42 16.68 1.83 11.18
N LEU A 43 15.41 2.14 11.31
CA LEU A 43 14.89 3.31 12.01
C LEU A 43 14.54 3.00 13.47
N ALA A 44 13.80 1.92 13.72
CA ALA A 44 13.26 1.58 15.04
C ALA A 44 14.16 0.63 15.86
N GLY A 45 15.33 0.21 15.34
CA GLY A 45 16.21 -0.71 16.03
C GLY A 45 15.51 -2.01 16.45
N GLY A 46 15.72 -2.47 17.66
CA GLY A 46 15.05 -3.63 18.23
C GLY A 46 13.56 -3.44 18.54
N TRP A 47 13.01 -2.25 18.32
CA TRP A 47 11.61 -1.93 18.59
C TRP A 47 10.69 -2.19 17.39
N VAL A 48 11.14 -2.95 16.40
CA VAL A 48 10.37 -3.30 15.20
C VAL A 48 8.96 -3.83 15.51
N PRO A 49 8.75 -4.82 16.41
CA PRO A 49 7.40 -5.31 16.70
C PRO A 49 6.47 -4.21 17.25
N TRP A 50 7.02 -3.33 18.07
CA TRP A 50 6.27 -2.20 18.65
C TRP A 50 5.96 -1.12 17.62
N ALA A 51 6.86 -0.89 16.64
CA ALA A 51 6.60 0.02 15.53
C ALA A 51 5.46 -0.50 14.64
N PHE A 52 5.40 -1.81 14.35
CA PHE A 52 4.26 -2.41 13.65
C PHE A 52 2.97 -2.33 14.45
N LEU A 53 3.01 -2.53 15.78
CA LEU A 53 1.82 -2.36 16.62
C LEU A 53 1.35 -0.89 16.64
N ALA A 54 2.27 0.05 16.79
CA ALA A 54 1.97 1.49 16.72
C ALA A 54 1.38 1.88 15.36
N GLY A 55 1.95 1.37 14.25
CA GLY A 55 1.41 1.54 12.91
C GLY A 55 -0.02 1.02 12.76
N ALA A 56 -0.31 -0.16 13.34
CA ALA A 56 -1.67 -0.70 13.36
C ALA A 56 -2.65 0.21 14.11
N VAL A 57 -2.24 0.81 15.23
CA VAL A 57 -3.06 1.76 15.97
C VAL A 57 -3.33 3.01 15.13
N VAL A 58 -2.31 3.61 14.52
CA VAL A 58 -2.48 4.78 13.64
C VAL A 58 -3.47 4.44 12.52
N VAL A 59 -3.27 3.32 11.82
CA VAL A 59 -4.13 2.90 10.71
C VAL A 59 -5.54 2.57 11.16
N ALA A 60 -5.75 2.02 12.36
CA ALA A 60 -7.08 1.78 12.90
C ALA A 60 -7.87 3.09 13.09
N PHE A 61 -7.23 4.16 13.57
CA PHE A 61 -7.83 5.49 13.66
C PHE A 61 -8.05 6.11 12.27
N SER A 62 -7.03 6.05 11.40
CA SER A 62 -7.09 6.56 10.03
C SER A 62 -8.23 5.88 9.24
N SER A 63 -8.34 4.55 9.30
CA SER A 63 -9.37 3.79 8.59
C SER A 63 -10.81 4.21 8.91
N TYR A 64 -11.05 4.86 10.03
CA TYR A 64 -12.38 5.34 10.42
C TYR A 64 -13.02 6.28 9.40
N SER A 65 -12.28 7.26 8.90
CA SER A 65 -12.76 8.20 7.90
C SER A 65 -13.17 7.49 6.60
N TYR A 66 -12.36 6.55 6.15
CA TYR A 66 -12.63 5.73 4.98
C TYR A 66 -13.86 4.84 5.17
N ILE A 67 -13.97 4.19 6.33
CA ILE A 67 -15.12 3.33 6.68
C ILE A 67 -16.41 4.14 6.66
N ARG A 68 -16.41 5.31 7.32
CA ARG A 68 -17.62 6.14 7.42
C ARG A 68 -18.08 6.60 6.05
N TYR A 69 -17.18 7.14 5.23
CA TYR A 69 -17.53 7.60 3.90
C TYR A 69 -17.97 6.44 2.99
N SER A 70 -17.18 5.38 2.89
CA SER A 70 -17.47 4.26 1.98
C SER A 70 -18.70 3.44 2.39
N ALA A 71 -19.06 3.41 3.69
CA ALA A 71 -20.27 2.78 4.15
C ALA A 71 -21.53 3.57 3.78
N THR A 72 -21.45 4.91 3.75
CA THR A 72 -22.54 5.79 3.37
C THR A 72 -22.64 5.93 1.84
N ASN A 73 -21.51 5.92 1.16
CA ASN A 73 -21.39 6.08 -0.29
C ASN A 73 -20.61 4.91 -0.91
N PRO A 74 -21.21 3.69 -0.96
CA PRO A 74 -20.55 2.55 -1.56
C PRO A 74 -20.31 2.78 -3.05
N SER A 75 -19.04 2.80 -3.47
CA SER A 75 -18.67 3.06 -4.86
C SER A 75 -17.42 2.28 -5.24
N SER A 76 -17.14 2.19 -6.53
CA SER A 76 -15.86 1.71 -7.07
C SER A 76 -14.80 2.82 -7.03
N GLY A 77 -15.20 4.04 -6.74
CA GLY A 77 -14.40 5.25 -6.77
C GLY A 77 -13.59 5.54 -5.51
N GLY A 78 -13.94 4.89 -4.41
CA GLY A 78 -13.17 4.92 -3.18
C GLY A 78 -12.73 6.31 -2.73
N ILE A 79 -11.43 6.47 -2.61
CA ILE A 79 -10.79 7.65 -2.01
C ILE A 79 -10.90 8.90 -2.87
N ALA A 80 -10.83 8.78 -4.20
CA ALA A 80 -10.91 9.94 -5.09
C ALA A 80 -12.30 10.58 -5.04
N MET A 81 -13.37 9.79 -4.97
CA MET A 81 -14.72 10.30 -4.77
C MET A 81 -14.89 10.96 -3.40
N LEU A 82 -14.26 10.43 -2.35
CA LEU A 82 -14.25 11.06 -1.03
C LEU A 82 -13.60 12.44 -1.09
N LEU A 83 -12.43 12.55 -1.73
CA LEU A 83 -11.71 13.82 -1.86
C LEU A 83 -12.50 14.84 -2.69
N GLU A 84 -13.15 14.41 -3.76
CA GLU A 84 -14.00 15.27 -4.56
C GLU A 84 -15.26 15.71 -3.80
N ALA A 85 -15.90 14.80 -3.08
CA ALA A 85 -17.04 15.14 -2.22
C ALA A 85 -16.65 16.12 -1.11
N ALA A 86 -15.43 16.01 -0.57
CA ALA A 86 -14.95 16.86 0.50
C ALA A 86 -14.49 18.24 0.05
N TYR A 87 -13.83 18.34 -1.10
CA TYR A 87 -13.16 19.58 -1.54
C TYR A 87 -13.77 20.20 -2.81
N GLY A 88 -14.75 19.52 -3.40
CA GLY A 88 -15.28 19.85 -4.72
C GLY A 88 -14.33 19.47 -5.87
N PRO A 89 -14.84 19.47 -7.12
CA PRO A 89 -14.01 19.27 -8.29
C PRO A 89 -13.01 20.43 -8.42
N GLY A 90 -11.71 20.14 -8.41
CA GLY A 90 -10.68 21.17 -8.48
C GLY A 90 -9.27 20.69 -8.13
N VAL A 91 -8.36 21.65 -8.03
CA VAL A 91 -6.92 21.39 -7.84
C VAL A 91 -6.63 20.60 -6.56
N LEU A 92 -7.32 20.89 -5.45
CA LEU A 92 -7.07 20.20 -4.18
C LEU A 92 -7.48 18.73 -4.24
N ALA A 93 -8.72 18.44 -4.67
CA ALA A 93 -9.21 17.07 -4.79
C ALA A 93 -8.35 16.27 -5.76
N GLY A 94 -8.07 16.82 -6.95
CA GLY A 94 -7.24 16.17 -7.95
C GLY A 94 -5.81 15.93 -7.50
N SER A 95 -5.19 16.89 -6.81
CA SER A 95 -3.81 16.72 -6.31
C SER A 95 -3.70 15.61 -5.28
N PHE A 96 -4.60 15.56 -4.28
CA PHE A 96 -4.56 14.51 -3.27
C PHE A 96 -4.96 13.14 -3.83
N SER A 97 -5.87 13.08 -4.81
CA SER A 97 -6.19 11.86 -5.55
C SER A 97 -4.98 11.32 -6.32
N LEU A 98 -4.20 12.20 -6.95
CA LEU A 98 -2.94 11.83 -7.61
C LEU A 98 -1.83 11.46 -6.61
N PHE A 99 -1.77 12.06 -5.42
CA PHE A 99 -0.86 11.60 -4.36
C PHE A 99 -1.15 10.16 -3.99
N MET A 100 -2.44 9.80 -3.86
CA MET A 100 -2.84 8.42 -3.65
C MET A 100 -2.39 7.50 -4.79
N TYR A 101 -2.68 7.90 -6.04
CA TYR A 101 -2.32 7.12 -7.22
C TYR A 101 -0.80 6.88 -7.30
N VAL A 102 0.00 7.94 -7.17
CA VAL A 102 1.48 7.82 -7.19
C VAL A 102 1.98 6.98 -6.02
N SER A 103 1.42 7.17 -4.83
CA SER A 103 1.78 6.33 -3.67
C SER A 103 1.43 4.84 -3.87
N MET A 104 0.39 4.52 -4.64
CA MET A 104 0.09 3.13 -5.02
C MET A 104 1.06 2.59 -6.07
N ILE A 105 1.46 3.39 -7.06
CA ILE A 105 2.52 3.03 -8.02
C ILE A 105 3.85 2.72 -7.30
N LEU A 106 4.19 3.53 -6.30
CA LEU A 106 5.38 3.28 -5.47
C LEU A 106 5.28 1.96 -4.72
N ALA A 107 4.09 1.58 -4.23
CA ALA A 107 3.90 0.27 -3.60
C ALA A 107 4.08 -0.88 -4.60
N GLU A 108 3.73 -0.72 -5.88
CA GLU A 108 3.99 -1.71 -6.94
C GLU A 108 5.47 -1.84 -7.23
N SER A 109 6.17 -0.71 -7.30
CA SER A 109 7.63 -0.68 -7.48
C SER A 109 8.34 -1.35 -6.30
N LEU A 110 7.85 -1.10 -5.08
CA LEU A 110 8.31 -1.75 -3.85
C LEU A 110 8.14 -3.29 -3.93
N LEU A 111 6.96 -3.76 -4.36
CA LEU A 111 6.69 -5.19 -4.57
C LEU A 111 7.64 -5.81 -5.60
N GLY A 112 7.87 -5.13 -6.73
CA GLY A 112 8.78 -5.58 -7.77
C GLY A 112 10.22 -5.73 -7.26
N ARG A 113 10.74 -4.74 -6.55
CA ARG A 113 12.09 -4.79 -5.97
C ARG A 113 12.20 -5.85 -4.86
N THR A 114 11.18 -5.97 -4.02
CA THR A 114 11.13 -7.02 -2.99
C THR A 114 11.13 -8.40 -3.62
N PHE A 115 10.33 -8.64 -4.66
CA PHE A 115 10.37 -9.88 -5.44
C PHE A 115 11.80 -10.19 -5.90
N ALA A 116 12.48 -9.21 -6.49
CA ALA A 116 13.83 -9.38 -7.02
C ALA A 116 14.85 -9.68 -5.94
N SER A 117 14.83 -8.94 -4.82
CA SER A 117 15.76 -9.14 -3.71
C SER A 117 15.64 -10.53 -3.10
N TYR A 118 14.42 -11.01 -2.88
CA TYR A 118 14.20 -12.38 -2.37
C TYR A 118 14.59 -13.45 -3.39
N LEU A 119 14.22 -13.28 -4.67
CA LEU A 119 14.56 -14.25 -5.72
C LEU A 119 16.06 -14.39 -5.92
N LEU A 120 16.83 -13.31 -5.76
CA LEU A 120 18.28 -13.29 -5.90
C LEU A 120 19.05 -13.83 -4.68
N ARG A 121 18.41 -13.94 -3.49
CA ARG A 121 19.07 -14.36 -2.24
C ARG A 121 19.75 -15.72 -2.34
N PRO A 122 19.15 -16.78 -2.92
CA PRO A 122 19.81 -18.08 -3.06
C PRO A 122 21.05 -18.07 -3.97
N PHE A 123 21.16 -17.08 -4.84
CA PHE A 123 22.27 -16.95 -5.80
C PHE A 123 23.38 -16.00 -5.32
N GLY A 124 23.21 -15.37 -4.14
CA GLY A 124 24.16 -14.39 -3.61
C GLY A 124 24.21 -13.07 -4.40
N LEU A 125 23.22 -12.78 -5.24
CA LEU A 125 23.14 -11.61 -6.11
C LEU A 125 22.20 -10.51 -5.60
N GLN A 126 21.62 -10.67 -4.41
CA GLN A 126 20.66 -9.75 -3.80
C GLN A 126 21.24 -8.35 -3.49
N GLY A 127 22.55 -8.21 -3.41
CA GLY A 127 23.25 -6.92 -3.25
C GLY A 127 23.58 -6.22 -4.56
N SER A 128 23.21 -6.76 -5.71
CA SER A 128 23.47 -6.15 -7.02
C SER A 128 22.28 -5.28 -7.44
N ASP A 129 22.42 -3.95 -7.36
CA ASP A 129 21.36 -3.01 -7.75
C ASP A 129 20.88 -3.23 -9.18
N VAL A 130 21.79 -3.60 -10.10
CA VAL A 130 21.45 -3.87 -11.50
C VAL A 130 20.54 -5.09 -11.64
N TRP A 131 20.88 -6.22 -11.00
CA TRP A 131 20.07 -7.43 -11.09
C TRP A 131 18.74 -7.28 -10.36
N VAL A 132 18.73 -6.58 -9.23
CA VAL A 132 17.50 -6.25 -8.51
C VAL A 132 16.58 -5.38 -9.37
N ALA A 133 17.11 -4.33 -10.00
CA ALA A 133 16.34 -3.47 -10.89
C ALA A 133 15.79 -4.24 -12.12
N VAL A 134 16.63 -5.03 -12.79
CA VAL A 134 16.23 -5.82 -13.96
C VAL A 134 15.12 -6.81 -13.61
N LEU A 135 15.26 -7.57 -12.52
CA LEU A 135 14.23 -8.54 -12.12
C LEU A 135 12.96 -7.88 -11.60
N ALA A 136 13.07 -6.70 -10.96
CA ALA A 136 11.91 -5.91 -10.58
C ALA A 136 11.10 -5.48 -11.82
N VAL A 137 11.78 -4.98 -12.85
CA VAL A 137 11.15 -4.64 -14.13
C VAL A 137 10.50 -5.86 -14.78
N VAL A 138 11.19 -7.00 -14.81
CA VAL A 138 10.64 -8.26 -15.34
C VAL A 138 9.38 -8.69 -14.59
N ALA A 139 9.37 -8.57 -13.24
CA ALA A 139 8.21 -8.90 -12.45
C ALA A 139 7.01 -7.98 -12.74
N ILE A 140 7.24 -6.66 -12.88
CA ILE A 140 6.18 -5.69 -13.20
C ILE A 140 5.62 -5.97 -14.61
N VAL A 141 6.51 -6.22 -15.59
CA VAL A 141 6.07 -6.58 -16.96
C VAL A 141 5.28 -7.89 -16.95
N ALA A 142 5.75 -8.92 -16.25
CA ALA A 142 5.02 -10.19 -16.13
C ALA A 142 3.62 -9.98 -15.50
N ALA A 143 3.52 -9.18 -14.44
CA ALA A 143 2.25 -8.84 -13.82
C ALA A 143 1.32 -8.06 -14.77
N ALA A 144 1.85 -7.14 -15.56
CA ALA A 144 1.09 -6.42 -16.58
C ALA A 144 0.57 -7.36 -17.67
N LEU A 145 1.40 -8.30 -18.15
CA LEU A 145 0.99 -9.30 -19.14
C LEU A 145 -0.13 -10.21 -18.62
N VAL A 146 -0.08 -10.62 -17.34
CA VAL A 146 -1.16 -11.38 -16.69
C VAL A 146 -2.45 -10.56 -16.66
N ASN A 147 -2.37 -9.26 -16.36
CA ASN A 147 -3.54 -8.38 -16.38
C ASN A 147 -4.13 -8.23 -17.79
N LEU A 148 -3.29 -8.15 -18.83
CA LEU A 148 -3.72 -8.11 -20.24
C LEU A 148 -4.40 -9.43 -20.68
N ALA A 149 -4.00 -10.56 -20.10
CA ALA A 149 -4.60 -11.86 -20.39
C ALA A 149 -6.03 -12.04 -19.84
N GLY A 150 -6.49 -11.12 -18.95
CA GLY A 150 -7.86 -10.99 -18.51
C GLY A 150 -8.15 -11.33 -17.04
N ASN A 151 -9.24 -10.79 -16.55
CA ASN A 151 -9.66 -10.79 -15.14
C ASN A 151 -9.77 -12.18 -14.48
N ARG A 152 -10.12 -13.21 -15.25
CA ARG A 152 -10.28 -14.58 -14.70
C ARG A 152 -9.01 -15.14 -14.06
N TRP A 153 -7.84 -14.80 -14.59
CA TRP A 153 -6.56 -15.23 -14.03
C TRP A 153 -6.23 -14.46 -12.76
N VAL A 154 -6.55 -13.16 -12.72
CA VAL A 154 -6.36 -12.31 -11.54
C VAL A 154 -7.23 -12.80 -10.38
N GLU A 155 -8.52 -13.05 -10.61
CA GLU A 155 -9.46 -13.49 -9.57
C GLU A 155 -9.14 -14.89 -9.02
N ARG A 156 -8.84 -15.87 -9.90
CA ARG A 156 -8.48 -17.22 -9.46
C ARG A 156 -7.18 -17.26 -8.67
N SER A 157 -6.19 -16.46 -9.06
CA SER A 157 -4.92 -16.41 -8.34
C SER A 157 -5.06 -15.72 -6.97
N ALA A 158 -5.93 -14.72 -6.85
CA ALA A 158 -6.04 -13.90 -5.64
C ALA A 158 -6.44 -14.71 -4.39
N THR A 159 -7.46 -15.56 -4.47
CA THR A 159 -7.95 -16.32 -3.30
C THR A 159 -6.97 -17.40 -2.86
N VAL A 160 -6.45 -18.18 -3.81
CA VAL A 160 -5.49 -19.27 -3.50
C VAL A 160 -4.19 -18.70 -2.96
N THR A 161 -3.67 -17.65 -3.58
CA THR A 161 -2.43 -17.01 -3.14
C THR A 161 -2.59 -16.26 -1.81
N ALA A 162 -3.76 -15.68 -1.52
CA ALA A 162 -4.04 -15.07 -0.22
C ALA A 162 -3.98 -16.11 0.92
N ALA A 163 -4.62 -17.27 0.73
CA ALA A 163 -4.55 -18.35 1.69
C ALA A 163 -3.11 -18.85 1.88
N LEU A 164 -2.36 -19.07 0.79
CA LEU A 164 -0.96 -19.51 0.84
C LEU A 164 -0.08 -18.50 1.57
N LYS A 165 -0.26 -17.19 1.35
CA LYS A 165 0.46 -16.12 2.03
C LYS A 165 0.20 -16.14 3.54
N ILE A 166 -1.08 -16.15 3.93
CA ILE A 166 -1.49 -16.14 5.34
C ILE A 166 -0.92 -17.37 6.06
N VAL A 167 -1.15 -18.56 5.50
CA VAL A 167 -0.68 -19.81 6.08
C VAL A 167 0.85 -19.88 6.08
N GLY A 168 1.49 -19.52 4.95
CA GLY A 168 2.95 -19.53 4.82
C GLY A 168 3.63 -18.63 5.84
N ILE A 169 3.17 -17.40 6.00
CA ILE A 169 3.71 -16.45 7.00
C ILE A 169 3.42 -16.93 8.42
N ALA A 170 2.20 -17.44 8.69
CA ALA A 170 1.87 -17.97 10.00
C ALA A 170 2.77 -19.15 10.39
N VAL A 171 3.00 -20.08 9.46
CA VAL A 171 3.91 -21.22 9.66
C VAL A 171 5.34 -20.75 9.91
N LEU A 172 5.87 -19.84 9.09
CA LEU A 172 7.21 -19.28 9.28
C LEU A 172 7.34 -18.57 10.63
N ALA A 173 6.34 -17.78 11.02
CA ALA A 173 6.35 -17.05 12.27
C ALA A 173 6.28 -17.98 13.49
N ILE A 174 5.34 -18.92 13.50
CA ILE A 174 5.18 -19.88 14.61
C ILE A 174 6.42 -20.76 14.72
N ALA A 175 6.88 -21.33 13.61
CA ALA A 175 8.05 -22.17 13.60
C ALA A 175 9.32 -21.39 14.00
N GLY A 176 9.44 -20.13 13.58
CA GLY A 176 10.52 -19.23 13.99
C GLY A 176 10.52 -18.93 15.50
N ILE A 177 9.36 -18.66 16.09
CA ILE A 177 9.22 -18.45 17.54
C ILE A 177 9.58 -19.72 18.31
N LEU A 178 9.15 -20.88 17.83
CA LEU A 178 9.49 -22.17 18.45
C LEU A 178 11.00 -22.46 18.36
N ALA A 179 11.63 -22.18 17.23
CA ALA A 179 13.07 -22.35 17.04
C ALA A 179 13.90 -21.37 17.89
N ALA A 180 13.48 -20.10 17.98
CA ALA A 180 14.12 -19.10 18.84
C ALA A 180 13.85 -19.31 20.35
N GLY A 181 12.94 -20.25 20.68
CA GLY A 181 12.46 -20.53 22.03
C GLY A 181 11.32 -19.58 22.44
N VAL A 182 10.33 -20.11 23.19
CA VAL A 182 9.15 -19.37 23.67
C VAL A 182 9.57 -18.16 24.56
N SER A 183 10.75 -18.20 25.16
CA SER A 183 11.36 -17.08 25.87
C SER A 183 11.59 -15.83 25.01
N SER A 184 11.65 -15.97 23.68
CA SER A 184 11.71 -14.83 22.75
C SER A 184 10.46 -13.94 22.83
N LEU A 185 9.30 -14.52 23.14
CA LEU A 185 8.08 -13.76 23.42
C LEU A 185 8.21 -12.94 24.71
N GLY A 186 8.88 -13.47 25.72
CA GLY A 186 9.16 -12.73 26.97
C GLY A 186 10.08 -11.53 26.74
N ARG A 187 11.02 -11.63 25.81
CA ARG A 187 11.94 -10.54 25.44
C ARG A 187 11.22 -9.32 24.83
N LEU A 188 10.03 -9.49 24.27
CA LEU A 188 9.20 -8.36 23.86
C LEU A 188 8.87 -7.40 25.01
N PHE A 189 8.76 -7.93 26.23
CA PHE A 189 8.32 -7.16 27.40
C PHE A 189 9.50 -6.76 28.30
N THR A 190 10.71 -7.26 28.08
CA THR A 190 11.90 -6.92 28.86
C THR A 190 12.70 -5.81 28.17
N ALA A 191 12.90 -4.70 28.84
CA ALA A 191 13.67 -3.56 28.31
C ALA A 191 15.16 -3.88 28.15
N ALA A 192 15.68 -4.89 28.85
CA ALA A 192 17.11 -5.20 28.95
C ALA A 192 17.73 -5.71 27.62
N ASP A 193 16.93 -6.35 26.76
CA ASP A 193 17.42 -6.97 25.52
C ASP A 193 17.10 -6.14 24.25
N ARG A 194 16.54 -4.93 24.41
CA ARG A 194 16.20 -4.07 23.28
C ARG A 194 17.34 -3.12 22.98
N THR A 195 17.96 -3.26 21.82
CA THR A 195 18.78 -2.21 21.26
C THR A 195 17.85 -1.05 20.90
N PRO A 196 17.85 0.06 21.65
CA PRO A 196 17.02 1.21 21.30
C PRO A 196 17.43 1.76 19.94
N PRO A 197 16.55 2.47 19.24
CA PRO A 197 16.94 3.20 18.04
C PRO A 197 18.08 4.16 18.35
N GLU A 198 19.06 4.27 17.48
CA GLU A 198 20.18 5.23 17.64
C GLU A 198 19.66 6.67 17.83
N THR A 199 18.55 6.98 17.16
CA THR A 199 17.86 8.28 17.20
C THR A 199 16.74 8.35 18.26
N GLY A 200 16.68 7.38 19.18
CA GLY A 200 15.71 7.34 20.26
C GLY A 200 14.24 7.26 19.77
N TRP A 201 13.34 8.01 20.41
CA TRP A 201 11.92 8.04 20.06
C TRP A 201 11.63 8.53 18.64
N ALA A 202 12.47 9.42 18.09
CA ALA A 202 12.33 9.91 16.73
C ALA A 202 12.49 8.75 15.72
N GLY A 203 13.45 7.85 15.92
CA GLY A 203 13.63 6.67 15.09
C GLY A 203 12.46 5.68 15.18
N PHE A 204 11.91 5.48 16.38
CA PHE A 204 10.72 4.65 16.58
C PHE A 204 9.51 5.19 15.81
N LEU A 205 9.23 6.50 15.94
CA LEU A 205 8.12 7.16 15.24
C LEU A 205 8.33 7.13 13.72
N ALA A 206 9.56 7.37 13.28
CA ALA A 206 9.92 7.27 11.86
C ALA A 206 9.74 5.85 11.31
N GLY A 207 10.14 4.82 12.06
CA GLY A 207 9.89 3.42 11.70
C GLY A 207 8.39 3.11 11.63
N THR A 208 7.60 3.68 12.56
CA THR A 208 6.13 3.56 12.55
C THR A 208 5.52 4.13 11.28
N THR A 209 6.08 5.22 10.72
CA THR A 209 5.66 5.77 9.42
C THR A 209 5.74 4.74 8.30
N LEU A 210 6.82 3.98 8.22
CA LEU A 210 6.95 2.91 7.23
C LEU A 210 5.98 1.76 7.50
N CYS A 211 5.69 1.44 8.77
CA CYS A 211 4.72 0.40 9.12
C CYS A 211 3.31 0.72 8.62
N ILE A 212 2.92 2.00 8.54
CA ILE A 212 1.62 2.42 7.99
C ILE A 212 1.46 1.94 6.54
N LEU A 213 2.53 2.01 5.73
CA LEU A 213 2.51 1.47 4.36
C LEU A 213 2.19 -0.02 4.31
N ALA A 214 2.64 -0.81 5.30
CA ALA A 214 2.34 -2.23 5.38
C ALA A 214 0.83 -2.51 5.54
N TYR A 215 0.10 -1.60 6.17
CA TYR A 215 -1.33 -1.73 6.39
C TYR A 215 -2.19 -1.04 5.32
N LYS A 216 -1.61 -0.23 4.43
CA LYS A 216 -2.32 0.55 3.42
C LYS A 216 -3.25 -0.28 2.50
N GLY A 217 -3.00 -1.58 2.37
CA GLY A 217 -3.83 -2.48 1.56
C GLY A 217 -5.33 -2.47 1.90
N PHE A 218 -5.77 -1.94 3.05
CA PHE A 218 -7.18 -1.78 3.39
C PHE A 218 -7.92 -0.84 2.42
N THR A 219 -7.23 0.10 1.79
CA THR A 219 -7.81 1.02 0.81
C THR A 219 -8.33 0.30 -0.44
N THR A 220 -7.79 -0.89 -0.76
CA THR A 220 -8.32 -1.74 -1.82
C THR A 220 -9.77 -2.19 -1.53
N ILE A 221 -10.12 -2.38 -0.25
CA ILE A 221 -11.47 -2.73 0.18
C ILE A 221 -12.45 -1.58 -0.10
N THR A 222 -12.03 -0.34 0.13
CA THR A 222 -12.88 0.84 -0.15
C THR A 222 -13.16 1.02 -1.63
N ASN A 223 -12.18 0.69 -2.49
CA ASN A 223 -12.30 0.75 -3.94
C ASN A 223 -13.21 -0.36 -4.53
N GLN A 224 -13.58 -1.36 -3.72
CA GLN A 224 -14.48 -2.44 -4.08
C GLN A 224 -15.84 -2.34 -3.37
N GLY A 225 -16.15 -1.18 -2.82
CA GLY A 225 -17.35 -0.96 -2.02
C GLY A 225 -18.65 -1.31 -2.76
N ALA A 226 -18.75 -0.98 -4.05
CA ALA A 226 -19.92 -1.28 -4.86
C ALA A 226 -20.14 -2.80 -5.10
N ASP A 227 -19.06 -3.56 -5.11
CA ASP A 227 -19.06 -5.00 -5.40
C ASP A 227 -19.28 -5.86 -4.15
N LEU A 228 -19.31 -5.26 -2.95
CA LEU A 228 -19.51 -5.98 -1.69
C LEU A 228 -20.98 -6.33 -1.45
N GLN A 229 -21.21 -7.49 -0.84
CA GLN A 229 -22.51 -7.81 -0.24
C GLN A 229 -22.71 -6.98 1.01
N GLN A 230 -23.85 -6.31 1.14
CA GLN A 230 -24.18 -5.42 2.28
C GLN A 230 -23.04 -4.43 2.59
N PRO A 231 -22.68 -3.54 1.65
CA PRO A 231 -21.47 -2.70 1.73
C PRO A 231 -21.46 -1.84 2.99
N GLU A 232 -22.59 -1.24 3.38
CA GLU A 232 -22.75 -0.39 4.56
C GLU A 232 -22.22 -1.06 5.85
N ARG A 233 -22.35 -2.37 5.95
CA ARG A 233 -21.93 -3.15 7.11
C ARG A 233 -20.59 -3.83 6.92
N ASN A 234 -20.33 -4.34 5.73
CA ASN A 234 -19.21 -5.24 5.47
C ASN A 234 -17.92 -4.50 5.13
N ILE A 235 -17.95 -3.27 4.59
CA ILE A 235 -16.75 -2.48 4.36
C ILE A 235 -15.96 -2.31 5.67
N GLY A 236 -16.60 -1.76 6.70
CA GLY A 236 -15.94 -1.52 7.98
C GLY A 236 -15.45 -2.81 8.66
N ARG A 237 -16.25 -3.88 8.59
CA ARG A 237 -15.87 -5.19 9.13
C ARG A 237 -14.67 -5.78 8.40
N SER A 238 -14.67 -5.75 7.08
CA SER A 238 -13.56 -6.25 6.26
C SER A 238 -12.28 -5.52 6.59
N ILE A 239 -12.31 -4.20 6.66
CA ILE A 239 -11.14 -3.36 6.99
C ILE A 239 -10.60 -3.71 8.37
N MET A 240 -11.45 -3.69 9.40
CA MET A 240 -11.00 -3.96 10.78
C MET A 240 -10.49 -5.39 10.97
N ILE A 241 -11.15 -6.40 10.37
CA ILE A 241 -10.68 -7.79 10.42
C ILE A 241 -9.34 -7.92 9.70
N SER A 242 -9.17 -7.29 8.54
CA SER A 242 -7.92 -7.34 7.78
C SER A 242 -6.77 -6.68 8.55
N ILE A 243 -6.98 -5.50 9.15
CA ILE A 243 -5.99 -4.84 9.98
C ILE A 243 -5.61 -5.70 11.18
N ALA A 244 -6.60 -6.25 11.90
CA ALA A 244 -6.34 -7.09 13.07
C ALA A 244 -5.56 -8.38 12.70
N LEU A 245 -5.95 -9.06 11.62
CA LEU A 245 -5.27 -10.27 11.14
C LEU A 245 -3.83 -9.97 10.74
N CYS A 246 -3.61 -8.91 9.95
CA CYS A 246 -2.26 -8.51 9.56
C CYS A 246 -1.42 -8.07 10.76
N THR A 247 -2.01 -7.38 11.74
CA THR A 247 -1.31 -7.00 12.97
C THR A 247 -0.79 -8.22 13.71
N VAL A 248 -1.63 -9.24 13.90
CA VAL A 248 -1.20 -10.50 14.56
C VAL A 248 -0.07 -11.15 13.79
N LEU A 249 -0.21 -11.28 12.46
CA LEU A 249 0.83 -11.90 11.62
C LEU A 249 2.13 -11.09 11.63
N TYR A 250 2.05 -9.77 11.55
CA TYR A 250 3.23 -8.91 11.56
C TYR A 250 3.95 -8.92 12.91
N LEU A 251 3.21 -8.94 14.01
CA LEU A 251 3.80 -9.09 15.34
C LEU A 251 4.51 -10.44 15.48
N LEU A 252 3.86 -11.53 15.07
CA LEU A 252 4.45 -12.86 15.17
C LEU A 252 5.74 -12.96 14.35
N ILE A 253 5.74 -12.50 13.10
CA ILE A 253 6.92 -12.59 12.24
C ILE A 253 8.05 -11.65 12.67
N THR A 254 7.72 -10.43 13.12
CA THR A 254 8.74 -9.49 13.60
C THR A 254 9.40 -9.95 14.89
N VAL A 255 8.63 -10.62 15.77
CA VAL A 255 9.19 -11.30 16.95
C VAL A 255 10.13 -12.44 16.55
N ALA A 256 9.74 -13.26 15.58
CA ALA A 256 10.58 -14.34 15.08
C ALA A 256 11.89 -13.78 14.49
N VAL A 257 11.83 -12.72 13.69
CA VAL A 257 13.01 -12.07 13.08
C VAL A 257 13.92 -11.47 14.14
N THR A 258 13.39 -10.65 15.05
CA THR A 258 14.18 -9.99 16.11
C THR A 258 14.66 -10.98 17.20
N GLY A 259 14.04 -12.15 17.28
CA GLY A 259 14.49 -13.26 18.14
C GLY A 259 15.65 -14.08 17.55
N SER A 260 15.85 -14.02 16.24
CA SER A 260 16.82 -14.86 15.51
C SER A 260 18.02 -14.08 15.00
N LEU A 261 17.86 -12.79 14.74
CA LEU A 261 18.91 -11.90 14.23
C LEU A 261 19.14 -10.72 15.16
N THR A 262 20.38 -10.26 15.21
CA THR A 262 20.72 -8.97 15.82
C THR A 262 20.28 -7.81 14.91
N VAL A 263 20.06 -6.61 15.47
CA VAL A 263 19.67 -5.42 14.70
C VAL A 263 20.65 -5.13 13.53
N PRO A 264 21.99 -5.15 13.72
CA PRO A 264 22.91 -4.97 12.60
C PRO A 264 22.76 -5.99 11.47
N GLN A 265 22.47 -7.27 11.80
CA GLN A 265 22.20 -8.31 10.79
C GLN A 265 20.90 -8.05 10.04
N ILE A 266 19.84 -7.62 10.73
CA ILE A 266 18.57 -7.25 10.08
C ILE A 266 18.77 -6.07 9.12
N VAL A 267 19.52 -5.05 9.55
CA VAL A 267 19.81 -3.86 8.73
C VAL A 267 20.68 -4.21 7.53
N GLN A 268 21.66 -5.10 7.67
CA GLN A 268 22.47 -5.58 6.55
C GLN A 268 21.63 -6.34 5.52
N ALA A 269 20.62 -7.09 5.97
CA ALA A 269 19.70 -7.85 5.14
C ALA A 269 18.36 -7.13 4.91
N ARG A 270 18.33 -5.79 5.02
CA ARG A 270 17.08 -5.01 5.09
C ARG A 270 16.07 -5.32 3.99
N ASP A 271 16.52 -5.64 2.79
CA ASP A 271 15.66 -5.89 1.63
C ASP A 271 15.16 -7.34 1.52
N TYR A 272 15.69 -8.26 2.38
CA TYR A 272 15.34 -9.69 2.42
C TYR A 272 15.41 -10.27 3.85
N ALA A 273 15.15 -9.46 4.85
CA ALA A 273 15.35 -9.76 6.27
C ALA A 273 14.65 -11.06 6.75
N LEU A 274 13.49 -11.40 6.19
CA LEU A 274 12.78 -12.63 6.56
C LEU A 274 13.51 -13.88 6.09
N ALA A 275 14.11 -13.84 4.90
CA ALA A 275 14.89 -14.98 4.39
C ALA A 275 16.18 -15.16 5.20
N GLU A 276 16.83 -14.06 5.60
CA GLU A 276 18.01 -14.08 6.45
C GLU A 276 17.67 -14.64 7.83
N ALA A 277 16.55 -14.24 8.42
CA ALA A 277 16.10 -14.76 9.71
C ALA A 277 15.76 -16.25 9.67
N ALA A 278 15.34 -16.78 8.54
CA ALA A 278 15.01 -18.18 8.37
C ALA A 278 16.27 -19.09 8.35
N GLU A 279 17.43 -18.55 8.01
CA GLU A 279 18.69 -19.33 7.93
C GLU A 279 19.13 -19.91 9.29
N PRO A 280 19.26 -19.14 10.38
CA PRO A 280 19.61 -19.67 11.69
C PRO A 280 18.50 -20.56 12.28
N MET A 281 17.25 -20.41 11.85
CA MET A 281 16.12 -21.21 12.37
C MET A 281 16.01 -22.59 11.71
N PHE A 282 16.20 -22.68 10.38
CA PHE A 282 15.87 -23.87 9.60
C PHE A 282 16.93 -24.21 8.54
N GLY A 283 18.08 -23.51 8.53
CA GLY A 283 19.12 -23.67 7.52
C GLY A 283 18.67 -23.33 6.11
N ALA A 284 19.30 -23.91 5.11
CA ALA A 284 19.03 -23.63 3.69
C ALA A 284 17.56 -23.92 3.27
N TRP A 285 16.89 -24.87 3.90
CA TRP A 285 15.48 -25.16 3.64
C TRP A 285 14.57 -24.01 4.08
N GLY A 286 14.86 -23.39 5.22
CA GLY A 286 14.13 -22.24 5.71
C GLY A 286 14.26 -21.04 4.76
N VAL A 287 15.47 -20.78 4.28
CA VAL A 287 15.72 -19.74 3.28
C VAL A 287 14.90 -20.01 2.01
N THR A 288 15.00 -21.23 1.46
CA THR A 288 14.27 -21.60 0.24
C THR A 288 12.76 -21.46 0.41
N LEU A 289 12.20 -21.96 1.51
CA LEU A 289 10.75 -21.84 1.77
C LEU A 289 10.32 -20.38 1.89
N THR A 290 11.10 -19.57 2.62
CA THR A 290 10.80 -18.13 2.78
C THR A 290 10.87 -17.39 1.44
N VAL A 291 11.87 -17.70 0.61
CA VAL A 291 12.00 -17.13 -0.73
C VAL A 291 10.78 -17.51 -1.59
N VAL A 292 10.37 -18.76 -1.61
CA VAL A 292 9.18 -19.20 -2.38
C VAL A 292 7.92 -18.46 -1.91
N ILE A 293 7.69 -18.36 -0.59
CA ILE A 293 6.54 -17.64 -0.04
C ILE A 293 6.61 -16.15 -0.42
N ALA A 294 7.78 -15.51 -0.29
CA ALA A 294 7.98 -14.10 -0.62
C ALA A 294 7.75 -13.83 -2.11
N VAL A 295 8.30 -14.67 -3.00
CA VAL A 295 8.13 -14.56 -4.46
C VAL A 295 6.65 -14.70 -4.85
N VAL A 296 5.95 -15.70 -4.32
CA VAL A 296 4.50 -15.87 -4.57
C VAL A 296 3.71 -14.71 -3.98
N ALA A 297 4.05 -14.26 -2.78
CA ALA A 297 3.36 -13.17 -2.11
C ALA A 297 3.51 -11.84 -2.86
N THR A 298 4.72 -11.48 -3.24
CA THR A 298 5.02 -10.22 -3.92
C THR A 298 4.49 -10.22 -5.35
N LEU A 299 4.69 -11.28 -6.11
CA LEU A 299 4.20 -11.35 -7.50
C LEU A 299 2.67 -11.33 -7.56
N SER A 300 1.98 -12.11 -6.71
CA SER A 300 0.52 -12.09 -6.67
C SER A 300 -0.04 -10.78 -6.13
N GLY A 301 0.66 -10.13 -5.19
CA GLY A 301 0.36 -8.78 -4.72
C GLY A 301 0.50 -7.76 -5.84
N LEU A 302 1.56 -7.84 -6.61
CA LEU A 302 1.84 -6.96 -7.76
C LEU A 302 0.76 -7.11 -8.85
N ILE A 303 0.34 -8.34 -9.20
CA ILE A 303 -0.72 -8.58 -10.18
C ILE A 303 -2.05 -7.95 -9.71
N ALA A 304 -2.44 -8.18 -8.46
CA ALA A 304 -3.69 -7.67 -7.90
C ALA A 304 -3.67 -6.14 -7.73
N SER A 305 -2.55 -5.59 -7.27
CA SER A 305 -2.38 -4.14 -7.08
C SER A 305 -2.38 -3.41 -8.41
N LEU A 306 -1.63 -3.87 -9.41
CA LEU A 306 -1.55 -3.27 -10.73
C LEU A 306 -2.95 -3.18 -11.38
N PHE A 307 -3.78 -4.21 -11.22
CA PHE A 307 -5.17 -4.18 -11.65
C PHE A 307 -5.98 -3.09 -10.95
N SER A 308 -5.90 -3.02 -9.63
CA SER A 308 -6.64 -2.03 -8.83
C SER A 308 -6.20 -0.60 -9.15
N VAL A 309 -4.90 -0.37 -9.30
CA VAL A 309 -4.33 0.97 -9.54
C VAL A 309 -4.61 1.44 -10.96
N SER A 310 -4.60 0.55 -11.95
CA SER A 310 -5.01 0.90 -13.30
C SER A 310 -6.49 1.32 -13.37
N LYS A 311 -7.37 0.64 -12.65
CA LYS A 311 -8.78 1.07 -12.51
C LYS A 311 -8.94 2.40 -11.78
N LEU A 312 -8.12 2.67 -10.78
CA LEU A 312 -8.09 3.98 -10.12
C LEU A 312 -7.73 5.08 -11.12
N TYR A 313 -6.77 4.84 -12.01
CA TYR A 313 -6.42 5.81 -13.05
C TYR A 313 -7.58 6.05 -14.04
N ASP A 314 -8.27 4.99 -14.48
CA ASP A 314 -9.47 5.13 -15.33
C ASP A 314 -10.49 6.04 -14.67
N MET A 315 -10.76 5.82 -13.41
CA MET A 315 -11.71 6.64 -12.65
C MET A 315 -11.24 8.09 -12.49
N LEU A 316 -9.94 8.33 -12.18
CA LEU A 316 -9.39 9.67 -12.09
C LEU A 316 -9.51 10.42 -13.43
N ARG A 317 -9.37 9.71 -14.55
CA ARG A 317 -9.60 10.25 -15.88
C ARG A 317 -11.07 10.58 -16.10
N ASP A 318 -11.99 9.68 -15.76
CA ASP A 318 -13.43 9.90 -15.90
C ASP A 318 -13.94 11.08 -15.03
N MET A 319 -13.33 11.27 -13.84
CA MET A 319 -13.53 12.44 -12.98
C MET A 319 -12.80 13.68 -13.50
N GLY A 320 -11.94 13.54 -14.51
CA GLY A 320 -11.11 14.56 -15.08
C GLY A 320 -9.99 15.09 -14.18
N GLN A 321 -9.56 14.27 -13.28
CA GLN A 321 -8.44 14.52 -12.39
C GLN A 321 -7.12 13.95 -12.92
N ALA A 322 -7.16 13.17 -14.00
CA ALA A 322 -5.99 12.67 -14.71
C ALA A 322 -6.06 13.00 -16.20
N PRO A 323 -4.90 13.24 -16.88
CA PRO A 323 -4.87 13.58 -18.27
C PRO A 323 -5.37 12.42 -19.16
N GLU A 324 -6.11 12.78 -20.21
CA GLU A 324 -6.42 11.86 -21.30
C GLU A 324 -5.22 11.81 -22.24
N LEU A 325 -4.71 10.60 -22.49
CA LEU A 325 -3.69 10.44 -23.53
C LEU A 325 -4.38 10.31 -24.91
N PRO A 326 -3.79 10.92 -25.96
CA PRO A 326 -4.34 10.83 -27.31
C PRO A 326 -4.33 9.38 -27.81
N GLY A 327 -5.48 8.91 -28.29
CA GLY A 327 -5.71 7.57 -28.82
C GLY A 327 -6.60 6.69 -27.93
N LYS A 328 -7.60 6.04 -28.54
CA LYS A 328 -8.43 5.05 -27.85
C LYS A 328 -7.67 3.72 -27.87
N HIS A 329 -6.86 3.47 -26.87
CA HIS A 329 -6.20 2.18 -26.66
C HIS A 329 -6.84 1.49 -25.47
N ASP A 330 -7.36 0.29 -25.70
CA ASP A 330 -7.76 -0.61 -24.64
C ASP A 330 -6.54 -0.81 -23.70
N HIS A 331 -6.78 -0.77 -22.38
CA HIS A 331 -5.73 -0.95 -21.34
C HIS A 331 -4.70 0.20 -21.19
N GLN A 332 -4.97 1.42 -21.68
CA GLN A 332 -4.05 2.56 -21.58
C GLN A 332 -3.62 2.84 -20.13
N SER A 333 -4.56 2.77 -19.18
CA SER A 333 -4.31 2.99 -17.76
C SER A 333 -3.34 1.96 -17.17
N LEU A 334 -3.40 0.71 -17.63
CA LEU A 334 -2.46 -0.33 -17.25
C LEU A 334 -1.05 -0.04 -17.75
N TYR A 335 -0.91 0.42 -19.01
CA TYR A 335 0.41 0.75 -19.56
C TYR A 335 1.06 1.94 -18.85
N ILE A 336 0.27 2.97 -18.51
CA ILE A 336 0.76 4.14 -17.76
C ILE A 336 1.21 3.71 -16.37
N THR A 337 0.34 2.98 -15.66
CA THR A 337 0.63 2.52 -14.30
C THR A 337 1.86 1.62 -14.25
N ALA A 338 1.94 0.62 -15.14
CA ALA A 338 3.09 -0.27 -15.23
C ALA A 338 4.36 0.47 -15.66
N GLY A 339 4.26 1.40 -16.62
CA GLY A 339 5.39 2.20 -17.07
C GLY A 339 5.98 3.08 -15.96
N LEU A 340 5.14 3.75 -15.19
CA LEU A 340 5.57 4.55 -14.04
C LEU A 340 6.17 3.66 -12.94
N ALA A 341 5.57 2.50 -12.66
CA ALA A 341 6.11 1.55 -11.69
C ALA A 341 7.49 1.02 -12.13
N ILE A 342 7.68 0.73 -13.42
CA ILE A 342 8.97 0.32 -13.99
C ILE A 342 10.02 1.41 -13.80
N VAL A 343 9.71 2.66 -14.10
CA VAL A 343 10.62 3.79 -13.90
C VAL A 343 11.05 3.90 -12.45
N MET A 344 10.09 3.85 -11.52
CA MET A 344 10.40 3.92 -10.08
C MET A 344 11.26 2.72 -9.63
N ALA A 345 10.92 1.50 -10.03
CA ALA A 345 11.66 0.30 -9.68
C ALA A 345 13.07 0.25 -10.28
N ALA A 346 13.28 0.86 -11.45
CA ALA A 346 14.58 0.87 -12.13
C ALA A 346 15.56 1.88 -11.52
N PHE A 347 15.09 3.05 -11.09
CA PHE A 347 15.95 4.17 -10.70
C PHE A 347 16.04 4.43 -9.20
N PHE A 348 15.12 3.91 -8.40
CA PHE A 348 15.08 4.15 -6.96
C PHE A 348 15.26 2.85 -6.18
N ASP A 349 15.96 2.93 -5.05
CA ASP A 349 16.07 1.81 -4.12
C ASP A 349 14.80 1.62 -3.27
N LEU A 350 14.74 0.52 -2.54
CA LEU A 350 13.58 0.12 -1.76
C LEU A 350 13.25 1.12 -0.64
N SER A 351 14.27 1.69 0.01
CA SER A 351 14.13 2.70 1.06
C SER A 351 13.58 4.03 0.51
N GLN A 352 14.08 4.47 -0.65
CA GLN A 352 13.61 5.66 -1.32
C GLN A 352 12.14 5.53 -1.74
N ILE A 353 11.80 4.42 -2.41
CA ILE A 353 10.43 4.12 -2.84
C ILE A 353 9.47 4.10 -1.64
N ALA A 354 9.84 3.42 -0.55
CA ALA A 354 9.03 3.37 0.66
C ALA A 354 8.85 4.75 1.29
N SER A 355 9.92 5.56 1.30
CA SER A 355 9.90 6.92 1.88
C SER A 355 9.00 7.86 1.09
N LEU A 356 9.14 7.91 -0.25
CA LEU A 356 8.26 8.68 -1.13
C LEU A 356 6.79 8.27 -0.92
N GLY A 357 6.55 6.96 -0.94
CA GLY A 357 5.21 6.40 -0.78
C GLY A 357 4.55 6.77 0.54
N ALA A 358 5.31 6.73 1.63
CA ALA A 358 4.82 7.06 2.97
C ALA A 358 4.47 8.55 3.11
N ILE A 359 5.33 9.44 2.62
CA ILE A 359 5.09 10.90 2.72
C ILE A 359 3.86 11.31 1.91
N LEU A 360 3.77 10.86 0.65
CA LEU A 360 2.62 11.21 -0.21
C LEU A 360 1.32 10.62 0.34
N TYR A 361 1.37 9.38 0.87
CA TYR A 361 0.20 8.74 1.47
C TYR A 361 -0.27 9.49 2.71
N LEU A 362 0.60 9.80 3.66
CA LEU A 362 0.22 10.51 4.89
C LEU A 362 -0.25 11.93 4.62
N ALA A 363 0.34 12.63 3.65
CA ALA A 363 -0.14 13.95 3.23
C ALA A 363 -1.59 13.88 2.72
N MET A 364 -1.91 12.89 1.90
CA MET A 364 -3.26 12.62 1.42
C MET A 364 -4.19 12.18 2.56
N ASP A 365 -3.72 11.33 3.48
CA ASP A 365 -4.50 10.82 4.61
C ASP A 365 -4.97 11.95 5.54
N ILE A 366 -4.06 12.87 5.89
CA ILE A 366 -4.39 14.10 6.63
C ILE A 366 -5.46 14.92 5.89
N ALA A 367 -5.35 15.05 4.56
CA ALA A 367 -6.35 15.76 3.77
C ALA A 367 -7.73 15.08 3.84
N ILE A 368 -7.79 13.75 3.80
CA ILE A 368 -9.03 12.99 3.96
C ILE A 368 -9.68 13.28 5.32
N HIS A 369 -8.91 13.21 6.40
CA HIS A 369 -9.43 13.48 7.74
C HIS A 369 -9.94 14.90 7.90
N LEU A 370 -9.20 15.89 7.36
CA LEU A 370 -9.65 17.29 7.32
C LEU A 370 -10.90 17.47 6.48
N GLY A 371 -11.01 16.76 5.35
CA GLY A 371 -12.19 16.77 4.49
C GLY A 371 -13.43 16.26 5.21
N ILE A 372 -13.32 15.14 5.91
CA ILE A 372 -14.41 14.59 6.73
C ILE A 372 -14.82 15.60 7.82
N LEU A 373 -13.86 16.17 8.54
CA LEU A 373 -14.15 17.09 9.64
C LEU A 373 -14.85 18.37 9.20
N ARG A 374 -14.44 18.94 8.07
CA ARG A 374 -14.90 20.27 7.63
C ARG A 374 -16.16 20.21 6.77
N HIS A 375 -16.29 19.16 5.96
CA HIS A 375 -17.28 19.16 4.89
C HIS A 375 -18.28 18.00 4.97
N LEU A 376 -17.89 16.83 5.50
CA LEU A 376 -18.69 15.61 5.38
C LEU A 376 -19.10 15.00 6.72
N LYS A 377 -18.75 15.61 7.88
CA LYS A 377 -18.94 14.98 9.19
C LYS A 377 -20.40 14.60 9.49
N ASP A 378 -21.33 15.47 9.11
CA ASP A 378 -22.76 15.29 9.37
C ASP A 378 -23.37 14.31 8.36
N ASP A 379 -22.96 14.37 7.09
CA ASP A 379 -23.44 13.51 6.01
C ASP A 379 -23.09 12.03 6.25
N VAL A 380 -21.87 11.76 6.75
CA VAL A 380 -21.42 10.40 7.05
C VAL A 380 -21.61 10.02 8.54
N GLY A 381 -22.15 10.90 9.36
CA GLY A 381 -22.34 10.70 10.80
C GLY A 381 -21.02 10.42 11.53
N ALA A 382 -19.95 11.14 11.18
CA ALA A 382 -18.65 10.94 11.78
C ALA A 382 -18.56 11.57 13.18
N LYS A 383 -17.91 10.87 14.13
CA LYS A 383 -17.56 11.41 15.45
C LYS A 383 -16.29 12.25 15.32
N PRO A 384 -16.33 13.60 15.51
CA PRO A 384 -15.21 14.49 15.14
C PRO A 384 -13.89 14.19 15.85
N TRP A 385 -13.95 13.68 17.08
CA TRP A 385 -12.73 13.40 17.86
C TRP A 385 -11.84 12.33 17.22
N ILE A 386 -12.41 11.36 16.47
CA ILE A 386 -11.65 10.26 15.87
C ILE A 386 -10.76 10.77 14.72
N PRO A 387 -11.29 11.50 13.72
CA PRO A 387 -10.41 12.09 12.68
C PRO A 387 -9.40 13.09 13.26
N TRP A 388 -9.71 13.83 14.35
CA TRP A 388 -8.70 14.67 15.00
C TRP A 388 -7.56 13.87 15.61
N VAL A 389 -7.86 12.73 16.24
CA VAL A 389 -6.83 11.82 16.76
C VAL A 389 -6.02 11.23 15.60
N ALA A 390 -6.66 10.85 14.49
CA ALA A 390 -5.97 10.33 13.31
C ALA A 390 -4.97 11.36 12.76
N ILE A 391 -5.38 12.62 12.55
CA ILE A 391 -4.48 13.70 12.12
C ILE A 391 -3.31 13.87 13.09
N ALA A 392 -3.58 13.89 14.39
CA ALA A 392 -2.54 14.05 15.41
C ALA A 392 -1.52 12.88 15.35
N LEU A 393 -1.99 11.66 15.16
CA LEU A 393 -1.13 10.49 15.01
C LEU A 393 -0.31 10.54 13.73
N ASP A 394 -0.92 10.88 12.59
CA ASP A 394 -0.23 11.00 11.31
C ASP A 394 0.87 12.06 11.36
N VAL A 395 0.59 13.23 11.92
CA VAL A 395 1.59 14.29 12.11
C VAL A 395 2.70 13.86 13.06
N THR A 396 2.34 13.15 14.15
CA THR A 396 3.30 12.67 15.16
C THR A 396 4.32 11.70 14.57
N VAL A 397 3.93 10.87 13.61
CA VAL A 397 4.86 9.93 12.97
C VAL A 397 5.55 10.54 11.76
N LEU A 398 4.84 11.35 10.96
CA LEU A 398 5.39 11.96 9.74
C LEU A 398 6.49 12.98 10.01
N VAL A 399 6.33 13.84 11.03
CA VAL A 399 7.30 14.91 11.31
C VAL A 399 8.68 14.33 11.67
N PRO A 400 8.83 13.41 12.63
CA PRO A 400 10.13 12.79 12.91
C PRO A 400 10.71 12.04 11.70
N PHE A 401 9.87 11.41 10.89
CA PHE A 401 10.30 10.72 9.67
C PHE A 401 10.95 11.69 8.67
N VAL A 402 10.28 12.81 8.38
CA VAL A 402 10.80 13.84 7.47
C VAL A 402 12.09 14.48 8.04
N LEU A 403 12.13 14.76 9.34
CA LEU A 403 13.30 15.33 9.99
C LEU A 403 14.51 14.39 9.95
N LEU A 404 14.34 13.10 10.20
CA LEU A 404 15.43 12.12 10.10
C LEU A 404 15.87 11.94 8.64
N LYS A 405 14.93 11.84 7.71
CA LYS A 405 15.25 11.74 6.28
C LYS A 405 15.94 13.00 5.74
N SER A 406 15.65 14.18 6.28
CA SER A 406 16.37 15.41 5.88
C SER A 406 17.86 15.38 6.23
N GLN A 407 18.26 14.59 7.21
CA GLN A 407 19.64 14.42 7.64
C GLN A 407 20.33 13.24 6.95
N SER A 408 19.60 12.11 6.77
CA SER A 408 20.17 10.86 6.24
C SER A 408 20.06 10.73 4.72
N ASP A 409 18.98 11.24 4.12
CA ASP A 409 18.68 11.10 2.68
C ASP A 409 17.88 12.31 2.16
N PRO A 410 18.49 13.51 2.11
CA PRO A 410 17.82 14.71 1.63
C PRO A 410 17.39 14.63 0.15
N PHE A 411 18.06 13.79 -0.66
CA PHE A 411 17.72 13.59 -2.05
C PHE A 411 16.30 13.03 -2.23
N THR A 412 15.93 12.05 -1.43
CA THR A 412 14.57 11.49 -1.43
C THR A 412 13.51 12.54 -1.08
N LEU A 413 13.79 13.45 -0.14
CA LEU A 413 12.85 14.53 0.18
C LEU A 413 12.72 15.54 -0.94
N VAL A 414 13.83 15.90 -1.61
CA VAL A 414 13.79 16.80 -2.76
C VAL A 414 12.95 16.19 -3.88
N ILE A 415 13.16 14.92 -4.20
CA ILE A 415 12.33 14.22 -5.21
C ILE A 415 10.86 14.19 -4.79
N THR A 416 10.56 13.89 -3.52
CA THR A 416 9.18 13.90 -3.02
C THR A 416 8.53 15.25 -3.21
N ALA A 417 9.24 16.34 -2.85
CA ALA A 417 8.76 17.70 -3.03
C ALA A 417 8.56 18.07 -4.52
N VAL A 418 9.49 17.65 -5.38
CA VAL A 418 9.37 17.87 -6.84
C VAL A 418 8.17 17.11 -7.40
N VAL A 419 7.99 15.83 -7.04
CA VAL A 419 6.83 15.03 -7.48
C VAL A 419 5.53 15.66 -7.00
N ALA A 420 5.46 16.07 -5.74
CA ALA A 420 4.27 16.74 -5.19
C ALA A 420 3.98 18.06 -5.94
N LEU A 421 5.01 18.88 -6.18
CA LEU A 421 4.87 20.15 -6.91
C LEU A 421 4.39 19.90 -8.36
N VAL A 422 5.00 18.94 -9.06
CA VAL A 422 4.61 18.57 -10.44
C VAL A 422 3.14 18.17 -10.49
N ILE A 423 2.68 17.36 -9.53
CA ILE A 423 1.27 16.95 -9.45
C ILE A 423 0.36 18.16 -9.25
N VAL A 424 0.68 19.05 -8.31
CA VAL A 424 -0.14 20.25 -8.03
C VAL A 424 -0.18 21.17 -9.24
N VAL A 425 0.96 21.41 -9.88
CA VAL A 425 1.06 22.25 -11.08
C VAL A 425 0.30 21.62 -12.26
N ALA A 426 0.44 20.32 -12.48
CA ALA A 426 -0.30 19.61 -13.52
C ALA A 426 -1.81 19.72 -13.29
N GLN A 427 -2.28 19.53 -12.05
CA GLN A 427 -3.69 19.70 -11.72
C GLN A 427 -4.19 21.12 -11.92
N TRP A 428 -3.38 22.11 -11.56
CA TRP A 428 -3.74 23.51 -11.80
C TRP A 428 -3.96 23.83 -13.30
N PHE A 429 -3.10 23.28 -14.17
CA PHE A 429 -3.27 23.42 -15.63
C PHE A 429 -4.50 22.68 -16.14
N THR A 430 -4.74 21.44 -15.67
CA THR A 430 -5.89 20.63 -16.09
C THR A 430 -7.22 21.31 -15.75
N VAL A 431 -7.35 21.79 -14.51
CA VAL A 431 -8.57 22.50 -14.06
C VAL A 431 -8.78 23.79 -14.83
N ARG A 432 -7.72 24.56 -15.08
CA ARG A 432 -7.81 25.81 -15.83
C ARG A 432 -8.24 25.60 -17.29
N HIS A 433 -7.67 24.59 -17.95
CA HIS A 433 -8.03 24.26 -19.34
C HIS A 433 -9.51 23.89 -19.49
N ARG A 434 -10.06 23.14 -18.55
CA ARG A 434 -11.48 22.80 -18.53
C ARG A 434 -12.38 24.01 -18.34
N SER A 435 -12.05 24.89 -17.40
CA SER A 435 -12.80 26.11 -17.18
C SER A 435 -12.87 26.97 -18.45
N ASP A 436 -11.78 27.01 -19.24
CA ASP A 436 -11.70 27.75 -20.48
C ASP A 436 -12.51 27.06 -21.62
N GLU A 437 -12.60 25.73 -21.64
CA GLU A 437 -13.40 24.96 -22.60
C GLU A 437 -14.90 25.08 -22.31
N ASP A 438 -15.30 24.96 -21.05
CA ASP A 438 -16.69 25.12 -20.61
C ASP A 438 -17.20 26.54 -20.91
N ALA A 439 -16.37 27.57 -20.70
CA ALA A 439 -16.70 28.95 -21.03
C ALA A 439 -16.93 29.16 -22.54
N ARG A 440 -16.10 28.52 -23.38
CA ARG A 440 -16.26 28.62 -24.86
C ARG A 440 -17.48 27.86 -25.38
N GLN A 441 -17.82 26.72 -24.77
CA GLN A 441 -19.03 25.95 -25.14
C GLN A 441 -20.30 26.70 -24.75
N GLY A 442 -20.33 27.32 -23.56
CA GLY A 442 -21.45 28.18 -23.13
C GLY A 442 -21.66 29.42 -23.99
N GLU A 443 -20.62 29.98 -24.60
CA GLU A 443 -20.74 31.10 -25.59
C GLU A 443 -21.28 30.62 -26.94
N HIS A 444 -21.00 29.35 -27.33
CA HIS A 444 -21.51 28.79 -28.59
C HIS A 444 -22.98 28.33 -28.50
N GLU A 445 -23.50 28.01 -27.33
CA GLU A 445 -24.92 27.67 -27.13
C GLU A 445 -25.83 28.90 -27.01
N GLN A 446 -25.28 30.11 -26.85
CA GLN A 446 -26.04 31.37 -26.77
C GLN A 446 -26.14 32.12 -28.10
N HIS A 447 -25.54 31.59 -29.17
CA HIS A 447 -25.65 32.13 -30.56
C HIS A 447 -26.28 31.08 -31.49
#